data_98946fad3b2a78907fa6d1f64283b03c
#
_entry.id   98946fad3b2a78907fa6d1f64283b03c
#
_cell.length_a   1.000
_cell.length_b   1.000
_cell.length_c   1.000
_cell.angle_alpha   90.00
_cell.angle_beta   90.00
_cell.angle_gamma   90.00
#
_symmetry.space_group_name_H-M   'P 1'
#
loop_
_entity.id
_entity.type
_entity.pdbx_description
1 polymer ?
#
loop_
_entity_poly.entity_id
_entity_poly.type
_entity_poly.pdbx_seq_one_letter_code
_entity_poly.pdbx_strand_id
1 'polypeptide(L)'
;MKKLLALSILAACSAPTFADVNYSLNISQPQHHLGNVTVEFPKTAQAHLDIKLPAWRTGRYEILNLANGVRYFDAKDSTGNPLKWEKIDHSTWRVHLNKPTKVNLAYQVYANELGKRARHIDDSHAFIDASGFFMFSDSFRQEPVTVNLEVPKQWRSVSGMKNNKGKNTFKAADYDVLVDSPIETGINQLHTFKVDGREYDLVIWGDGNYDVELMLTDLKKLVATGNVIWDGYPYERYVFMVHATSGAGGATEHLNSTIIQRPRDRFAKREDYLAFISTAAHEFIHTWNVKAYRPAGLTPYDYTNMNYSKLLWIAEGSTSYFEDHLLVRSGIQSTDEFFNLLSKTINRHLQTPGREVQSASETSFDKWINQGGDHVRNYSTNIYSEGSLLSLALDIDLLEKSQGKISYRDVHKALYKQHKLPAGFTSLDVLNILKDLTGRDYNTWWQTNVDSPASLNFDELLNKVGLTFERPEKAKALASINAVAKNTGQLLTLSHVKRGGSAWQAGLTTDDKIVAINKHHVGKDLTSSLEMYKVGDKITIDYIRRDALASTSLVLSEDFDKPKKVIANKQASSEQKALFKAWIGVEHPNNAKKD
;
A
#
# COMPACT_ATOMS: atom_id res chain seq x y z
N MET A 1 -27.22 -15.84 -74.00
CA MET A 1 -26.86 -16.50 -72.70
C MET A 1 -25.44 -16.07 -72.38
N LYS A 2 -25.26 -15.05 -71.55
CA LYS A 2 -23.97 -14.55 -71.07
C LYS A 2 -23.77 -15.09 -69.62
N LYS A 3 -22.75 -15.93 -69.42
CA LYS A 3 -22.34 -16.41 -68.12
C LYS A 3 -21.49 -15.33 -67.43
N LEU A 4 -21.96 -14.78 -66.31
CA LEU A 4 -21.16 -13.98 -65.38
C LEU A 4 -20.33 -14.96 -64.54
N LEU A 5 -19.00 -14.82 -64.58
CA LEU A 5 -18.08 -15.44 -63.64
C LEU A 5 -17.95 -14.47 -62.44
N ALA A 6 -18.42 -14.88 -61.27
CA ALA A 6 -18.18 -14.17 -60.02
C ALA A 6 -16.81 -14.59 -59.46
N LEU A 7 -15.86 -13.64 -59.43
CA LEU A 7 -14.55 -13.81 -58.82
C LEU A 7 -14.68 -13.48 -57.33
N SER A 8 -14.69 -14.49 -56.47
CA SER A 8 -14.67 -14.32 -54.99
C SER A 8 -13.23 -14.04 -54.56
N ILE A 9 -12.95 -12.79 -54.20
CA ILE A 9 -11.69 -12.42 -53.54
C ILE A 9 -11.83 -12.82 -52.07
N LEU A 10 -11.21 -13.92 -51.65
CA LEU A 10 -10.95 -14.24 -50.25
C LEU A 10 -9.89 -13.25 -49.72
N ALA A 11 -10.30 -12.25 -48.98
CA ALA A 11 -9.37 -11.48 -48.16
C ALA A 11 -8.91 -12.38 -46.99
N ALA A 12 -7.73 -12.94 -47.12
CA ALA A 12 -7.07 -13.58 -46.00
C ALA A 12 -6.72 -12.51 -44.96
N CYS A 13 -7.54 -12.36 -43.94
CA CYS A 13 -7.13 -11.68 -42.73
C CYS A 13 -6.00 -12.49 -42.09
N SER A 14 -4.76 -12.14 -42.36
CA SER A 14 -3.64 -12.61 -41.59
C SER A 14 -3.80 -12.03 -40.19
N ALA A 15 -4.16 -12.87 -39.21
CA ALA A 15 -4.06 -12.50 -37.81
C ALA A 15 -2.63 -12.00 -37.56
N PRO A 16 -2.46 -10.88 -36.82
CA PRO A 16 -1.13 -10.41 -36.47
C PRO A 16 -0.44 -11.53 -35.68
N THR A 17 0.67 -12.03 -36.20
CA THR A 17 1.56 -12.93 -35.46
C THR A 17 2.26 -12.04 -34.42
N PHE A 18 1.76 -12.02 -33.20
CA PHE A 18 2.45 -11.41 -32.06
C PHE A 18 3.78 -12.15 -31.88
N ALA A 19 4.88 -11.42 -31.88
CA ALA A 19 6.19 -11.97 -31.60
C ALA A 19 6.54 -11.69 -30.14
N ASP A 20 6.71 -12.76 -29.36
CA ASP A 20 6.99 -12.68 -27.91
C ASP A 20 8.28 -11.89 -27.65
N VAL A 21 8.27 -11.02 -26.62
CA VAL A 21 9.48 -10.49 -25.99
C VAL A 21 10.00 -11.57 -25.04
N ASN A 22 11.25 -11.98 -25.22
CA ASN A 22 11.84 -13.04 -24.41
C ASN A 22 12.87 -12.48 -23.44
N TYR A 23 12.65 -12.71 -22.15
CA TYR A 23 13.59 -12.40 -21.08
C TYR A 23 14.22 -13.69 -20.55
N SER A 24 15.52 -13.62 -20.25
CA SER A 24 16.20 -14.64 -19.46
C SER A 24 16.99 -13.98 -18.35
N LEU A 25 16.88 -14.53 -17.13
CA LEU A 25 17.63 -14.09 -15.96
C LEU A 25 18.44 -15.27 -15.42
N ASN A 26 19.76 -15.13 -15.42
CA ASN A 26 20.69 -16.12 -14.88
C ASN A 26 21.22 -15.64 -13.51
N ILE A 27 21.03 -16.47 -12.47
CA ILE A 27 21.51 -16.28 -11.11
C ILE A 27 22.45 -17.43 -10.76
N SER A 28 23.67 -17.40 -11.33
CA SER A 28 24.66 -18.47 -11.13
C SER A 28 25.51 -18.30 -9.88
N GLN A 29 25.62 -17.07 -9.37
CA GLN A 29 26.41 -16.71 -8.18
C GLN A 29 25.59 -15.81 -7.25
N PRO A 30 24.53 -16.35 -6.60
CA PRO A 30 23.56 -15.57 -5.85
C PRO A 30 24.18 -14.80 -4.68
N GLN A 31 25.26 -15.31 -4.06
CA GLN A 31 25.99 -14.64 -2.95
C GLN A 31 26.59 -13.29 -3.32
N HIS A 32 26.70 -12.96 -4.60
CA HIS A 32 27.18 -11.66 -5.07
C HIS A 32 26.07 -10.68 -5.42
N HIS A 33 24.80 -11.07 -5.22
CA HIS A 33 23.61 -10.26 -5.52
C HIS A 33 23.51 -9.83 -6.99
N LEU A 34 24.02 -10.64 -7.91
CA LEU A 34 24.10 -10.31 -9.34
C LEU A 34 23.16 -11.18 -10.15
N GLY A 35 22.34 -10.54 -10.98
CA GLY A 35 21.53 -11.16 -12.00
C GLY A 35 22.00 -10.77 -13.40
N ASN A 36 22.27 -11.74 -14.26
CA ASN A 36 22.60 -11.49 -15.67
C ASN A 36 21.33 -11.61 -16.49
N VAL A 37 20.92 -10.53 -17.14
CA VAL A 37 19.69 -10.45 -17.91
C VAL A 37 20.01 -10.42 -19.39
N THR A 38 19.26 -11.20 -20.18
CA THR A 38 19.20 -11.05 -21.63
C THR A 38 17.76 -10.82 -22.05
N VAL A 39 17.59 -9.98 -23.08
CA VAL A 39 16.26 -9.67 -23.65
C VAL A 39 16.33 -9.78 -25.15
N GLU A 40 15.41 -10.51 -25.76
CA GLU A 40 15.20 -10.52 -27.19
C GLU A 40 13.92 -9.76 -27.54
N PHE A 41 14.05 -8.61 -28.19
CA PHE A 41 12.93 -7.87 -28.76
C PHE A 41 12.65 -8.31 -30.18
N PRO A 42 11.36 -8.34 -30.58
CA PRO A 42 10.95 -8.65 -31.93
C PRO A 42 11.61 -7.74 -32.99
N LYS A 43 11.57 -8.16 -34.25
CA LYS A 43 12.08 -7.37 -35.37
C LYS A 43 11.32 -6.02 -35.46
N THR A 44 12.08 -4.93 -35.52
CA THR A 44 11.55 -3.58 -35.74
C THR A 44 12.26 -2.90 -36.91
N ALA A 45 11.55 -1.99 -37.58
CA ALA A 45 12.06 -1.15 -38.66
C ALA A 45 12.28 0.30 -38.25
N GLN A 46 12.15 0.60 -36.96
CA GLN A 46 12.41 1.95 -36.41
C GLN A 46 13.89 2.33 -36.57
N ALA A 47 14.21 3.62 -36.63
CA ALA A 47 15.58 4.10 -36.69
C ALA A 47 16.34 3.92 -35.36
N HIS A 48 15.61 3.84 -34.26
CA HIS A 48 16.13 3.56 -32.92
C HIS A 48 15.08 2.88 -32.06
N LEU A 49 15.52 2.23 -31.01
CA LEU A 49 14.66 1.65 -29.99
C LEU A 49 15.07 2.18 -28.61
N ASP A 50 14.15 2.85 -27.93
CA ASP A 50 14.35 3.32 -26.55
C ASP A 50 14.02 2.18 -25.60
N ILE A 51 15.04 1.80 -24.83
CA ILE A 51 15.02 0.71 -23.86
C ILE A 51 15.02 1.33 -22.48
N LYS A 52 14.00 1.04 -21.68
CA LYS A 52 13.75 1.67 -20.39
C LYS A 52 13.75 0.65 -19.25
N LEU A 53 14.37 1.00 -18.12
CA LEU A 53 14.06 0.32 -16.86
C LEU A 53 13.05 1.19 -16.10
N PRO A 54 11.94 0.62 -15.56
CA PRO A 54 10.98 1.42 -14.79
C PRO A 54 11.64 2.25 -13.69
N ALA A 55 11.34 3.53 -13.66
CA ALA A 55 11.73 4.44 -12.60
C ALA A 55 10.62 4.56 -11.55
N TRP A 56 9.35 4.62 -12.00
CA TRP A 56 8.18 4.60 -11.13
C TRP A 56 7.70 3.16 -10.93
N ARG A 57 7.33 2.84 -9.67
CA ARG A 57 6.87 1.51 -9.30
C ARG A 57 5.43 1.53 -8.77
N THR A 58 4.60 0.62 -9.27
CA THR A 58 3.24 0.36 -8.75
C THR A 58 3.30 -0.03 -7.27
N GLY A 59 2.30 0.36 -6.48
CA GLY A 59 2.22 0.04 -5.05
C GLY A 59 3.19 0.82 -4.14
N ARG A 60 4.08 1.64 -4.73
CA ARG A 60 4.98 2.52 -3.96
C ARG A 60 4.64 3.99 -4.18
N TYR A 61 4.03 4.32 -5.31
CA TYR A 61 3.68 5.68 -5.72
C TYR A 61 4.87 6.66 -5.69
N GLU A 62 6.07 6.18 -6.01
CA GLU A 62 7.30 6.97 -5.96
C GLU A 62 8.29 6.58 -7.07
N ILE A 63 9.18 7.51 -7.41
CA ILE A 63 10.31 7.22 -8.29
C ILE A 63 11.41 6.50 -7.51
N LEU A 64 11.78 5.32 -8.00
CA LEU A 64 12.94 4.55 -7.52
C LEU A 64 14.05 4.61 -8.56
N ASN A 65 15.27 4.93 -8.14
CA ASN A 65 16.42 5.02 -9.05
C ASN A 65 17.03 3.63 -9.31
N LEU A 66 16.23 2.66 -9.75
CA LEU A 66 16.63 1.26 -9.92
C LEU A 66 17.68 1.08 -11.02
N ALA A 67 17.71 1.97 -12.02
CA ALA A 67 18.71 1.97 -13.10
C ALA A 67 20.16 2.16 -12.60
N ASN A 68 20.36 2.64 -11.38
CA ASN A 68 21.69 2.77 -10.77
C ASN A 68 22.40 1.43 -10.54
N GLY A 69 21.65 0.32 -10.47
CA GLY A 69 22.18 -1.04 -10.32
C GLY A 69 22.53 -1.74 -11.64
N VAL A 70 22.25 -1.12 -12.78
CA VAL A 70 22.52 -1.72 -14.11
C VAL A 70 23.97 -1.47 -14.51
N ARG A 71 24.64 -2.54 -14.98
CA ARG A 71 26.03 -2.52 -15.50
C ARG A 71 26.13 -3.36 -16.76
N TYR A 72 27.22 -3.13 -17.50
CA TYR A 72 27.60 -3.92 -18.68
C TYR A 72 26.50 -4.04 -19.73
N PHE A 73 25.77 -2.93 -19.97
CA PHE A 73 24.75 -2.91 -21.01
C PHE A 73 25.38 -3.08 -22.39
N ASP A 74 24.88 -4.02 -23.16
CA ASP A 74 25.29 -4.33 -24.52
C ASP A 74 24.08 -4.59 -25.40
N ALA A 75 24.15 -4.19 -26.67
CA ALA A 75 23.06 -4.37 -27.63
C ALA A 75 23.62 -4.93 -28.96
N LYS A 76 22.97 -5.96 -29.49
CA LYS A 76 23.36 -6.64 -30.75
C LYS A 76 22.16 -6.82 -31.67
N ASP A 77 22.46 -6.89 -32.99
CA ASP A 77 21.46 -7.24 -33.98
C ASP A 77 21.20 -8.77 -34.01
N SER A 78 20.27 -9.23 -34.85
CA SER A 78 19.92 -10.66 -35.01
C SER A 78 21.07 -11.55 -35.49
N THR A 79 22.15 -10.98 -36.02
CA THR A 79 23.34 -11.69 -36.49
C THR A 79 24.53 -11.61 -35.51
N GLY A 80 24.31 -10.98 -34.34
CA GLY A 80 25.32 -10.83 -33.30
C GLY A 80 26.24 -9.61 -33.44
N ASN A 81 26.02 -8.75 -34.44
CA ASN A 81 26.83 -7.54 -34.61
C ASN A 81 26.45 -6.49 -33.55
N PRO A 82 27.40 -5.76 -32.96
CA PRO A 82 27.12 -4.72 -31.98
C PRO A 82 26.32 -3.57 -32.59
N LEU A 83 25.35 -3.08 -31.85
CA LEU A 83 24.55 -1.89 -32.15
C LEU A 83 25.06 -0.71 -31.34
N LYS A 84 25.13 0.47 -31.96
CA LYS A 84 25.46 1.69 -31.24
C LYS A 84 24.32 2.02 -30.26
N TRP A 85 24.68 2.40 -29.04
CA TRP A 85 23.72 2.85 -28.04
C TRP A 85 24.29 4.02 -27.21
N GLU A 86 23.40 4.74 -26.59
CA GLU A 86 23.71 5.82 -25.65
C GLU A 86 22.67 5.90 -24.55
N LYS A 87 23.05 6.35 -23.37
CA LYS A 87 22.10 6.59 -22.27
C LYS A 87 21.59 8.03 -22.39
N ILE A 88 20.28 8.20 -22.64
CA ILE A 88 19.69 9.51 -22.93
C ILE A 88 19.05 10.19 -21.71
N ASP A 89 18.74 9.40 -20.66
CA ASP A 89 18.30 9.89 -19.35
C ASP A 89 18.70 8.89 -18.25
N HIS A 90 18.23 9.10 -17.01
CA HIS A 90 18.62 8.27 -15.86
C HIS A 90 18.19 6.79 -15.96
N SER A 91 17.18 6.47 -16.78
CA SER A 91 16.59 5.13 -16.88
C SER A 91 16.40 4.61 -18.31
N THR A 92 16.85 5.37 -19.34
CA THR A 92 16.61 5.05 -20.76
C THR A 92 17.91 4.94 -21.54
N TRP A 93 18.05 3.85 -22.30
CA TRP A 93 19.14 3.59 -23.25
C TRP A 93 18.56 3.58 -24.66
N ARG A 94 19.05 4.44 -25.52
CA ARG A 94 18.70 4.48 -26.96
C ARG A 94 19.62 3.60 -27.76
N VAL A 95 19.05 2.61 -28.46
CA VAL A 95 19.76 1.71 -29.36
C VAL A 95 19.48 2.14 -30.80
N HIS A 96 20.52 2.49 -31.58
CA HIS A 96 20.40 2.94 -32.96
C HIS A 96 20.37 1.76 -33.92
N LEU A 97 19.45 1.79 -34.89
CA LEU A 97 19.23 0.71 -35.86
C LEU A 97 19.46 1.24 -37.27
N ASN A 98 20.35 0.55 -38.03
CA ASN A 98 20.66 0.91 -39.42
C ASN A 98 19.79 0.17 -40.43
N LYS A 99 19.11 -0.89 -40.01
CA LYS A 99 18.24 -1.76 -40.83
C LYS A 99 17.21 -2.45 -39.91
N PRO A 100 16.09 -2.94 -40.51
CA PRO A 100 15.14 -3.73 -39.75
C PRO A 100 15.77 -4.99 -39.14
N THR A 101 15.77 -5.12 -37.82
CA THR A 101 16.40 -6.25 -37.10
C THR A 101 15.69 -6.55 -35.80
N LYS A 102 15.92 -7.75 -35.22
CA LYS A 102 15.70 -8.02 -33.81
C LYS A 102 16.79 -7.33 -32.98
N VAL A 103 16.47 -6.94 -31.76
CA VAL A 103 17.43 -6.35 -30.81
C VAL A 103 17.63 -7.31 -29.65
N ASN A 104 18.87 -7.78 -29.50
CA ASN A 104 19.28 -8.61 -28.37
C ASN A 104 20.05 -7.75 -27.37
N LEU A 105 19.59 -7.69 -26.14
CA LEU A 105 20.25 -6.98 -25.05
C LEU A 105 20.90 -7.96 -24.09
N ALA A 106 21.99 -7.52 -23.48
CA ALA A 106 22.58 -8.15 -22.31
C ALA A 106 22.99 -7.09 -21.31
N TYR A 107 22.70 -7.30 -20.03
CA TYR A 107 23.12 -6.43 -18.94
C TYR A 107 23.13 -7.19 -17.62
N GLN A 108 23.79 -6.61 -16.62
CA GLN A 108 23.85 -7.14 -15.27
C GLN A 108 23.11 -6.20 -14.31
N VAL A 109 22.38 -6.78 -13.36
CA VAL A 109 21.66 -6.06 -12.30
C VAL A 109 22.25 -6.44 -10.94
N TYR A 110 22.65 -5.46 -10.14
CA TYR A 110 22.95 -5.64 -8.73
C TYR A 110 21.66 -5.53 -7.93
N ALA A 111 21.34 -6.56 -7.15
CA ALA A 111 20.04 -6.75 -6.52
C ALA A 111 20.19 -7.12 -5.03
N ASN A 112 20.53 -6.14 -4.18
CA ASN A 112 20.58 -6.29 -2.72
C ASN A 112 19.73 -5.20 -2.03
N GLU A 113 18.44 -5.16 -2.35
CA GLU A 113 17.50 -4.13 -1.88
C GLU A 113 16.19 -4.75 -1.37
N LEU A 114 16.31 -5.70 -0.43
CA LEU A 114 15.18 -6.48 0.10
C LEU A 114 14.01 -5.59 0.55
N GLY A 115 14.28 -4.54 1.31
CA GLY A 115 13.25 -3.65 1.86
C GLY A 115 12.51 -2.79 0.82
N LYS A 116 13.03 -2.66 -0.40
CA LYS A 116 12.34 -1.96 -1.49
C LYS A 116 11.30 -2.84 -2.18
N ARG A 117 11.30 -4.17 -1.96
CA ARG A 117 10.42 -5.14 -2.62
C ARG A 117 10.40 -5.04 -4.15
N ALA A 118 11.54 -4.65 -4.74
CA ALA A 118 11.72 -4.51 -6.19
C ALA A 118 12.74 -5.50 -6.73
N ARG A 119 13.84 -5.72 -6.00
CA ARG A 119 14.89 -6.65 -6.41
C ARG A 119 15.72 -7.09 -5.20
N HIS A 120 15.90 -8.39 -5.09
CA HIS A 120 16.82 -8.98 -4.13
C HIS A 120 17.33 -10.32 -4.66
N ILE A 121 18.61 -10.60 -4.44
CA ILE A 121 19.25 -11.88 -4.68
C ILE A 121 20.20 -12.12 -3.53
N ASP A 122 20.13 -13.29 -2.88
CA ASP A 122 21.14 -13.79 -1.96
C ASP A 122 21.32 -15.31 -2.15
N ASP A 123 22.10 -15.96 -1.31
CA ASP A 123 22.40 -17.39 -1.41
C ASP A 123 21.21 -18.30 -1.10
N SER A 124 20.13 -17.77 -0.57
CA SER A 124 18.92 -18.51 -0.17
C SER A 124 17.71 -18.25 -1.07
N HIS A 125 17.60 -17.05 -1.68
CA HIS A 125 16.47 -16.71 -2.54
C HIS A 125 16.74 -15.50 -3.44
N ALA A 126 15.80 -15.26 -4.38
CA ALA A 126 15.67 -14.00 -5.09
C ALA A 126 14.20 -13.58 -5.19
N PHE A 127 13.94 -12.30 -4.92
CA PHE A 127 12.68 -11.64 -5.23
C PHE A 127 12.85 -10.79 -6.48
N ILE A 128 12.12 -11.15 -7.53
CA ILE A 128 12.25 -10.61 -8.88
C ILE A 128 10.97 -9.88 -9.26
N ASP A 129 10.97 -8.55 -9.12
CA ASP A 129 9.96 -7.67 -9.69
C ASP A 129 10.51 -7.10 -11.01
N ALA A 130 9.70 -7.08 -12.05
CA ALA A 130 10.16 -6.67 -13.38
C ALA A 130 10.69 -5.23 -13.40
N SER A 131 10.14 -4.33 -12.57
CA SER A 131 10.64 -2.95 -12.45
C SER A 131 12.10 -2.88 -12.01
N GLY A 132 12.59 -3.90 -11.29
CA GLY A 132 13.96 -3.98 -10.82
C GLY A 132 14.92 -4.71 -11.76
N PHE A 133 14.40 -5.54 -12.67
CA PHE A 133 15.20 -6.45 -13.49
C PHE A 133 15.01 -6.30 -14.99
N PHE A 134 13.78 -6.13 -15.50
CA PHE A 134 13.45 -6.33 -16.89
C PHE A 134 13.18 -5.00 -17.61
N MET A 135 14.09 -4.63 -18.50
CA MET A 135 13.92 -3.44 -19.34
C MET A 135 12.84 -3.67 -20.40
N PHE A 136 12.11 -2.63 -20.74
CA PHE A 136 11.05 -2.65 -21.75
C PHE A 136 11.25 -1.57 -22.81
N SER A 137 10.49 -1.66 -23.89
CA SER A 137 10.31 -0.56 -24.85
C SER A 137 8.82 -0.33 -25.07
N ASP A 138 8.40 0.93 -25.15
CA ASP A 138 7.00 1.29 -25.41
C ASP A 138 6.49 0.65 -26.71
N SER A 139 7.39 0.44 -27.69
CA SER A 139 7.06 -0.20 -28.97
C SER A 139 6.62 -1.66 -28.84
N PHE A 140 6.98 -2.32 -27.76
CA PHE A 140 6.68 -3.74 -27.50
C PHE A 140 5.98 -3.96 -26.16
N ARG A 141 5.46 -2.90 -25.54
CA ARG A 141 4.83 -2.96 -24.22
C ARG A 141 3.61 -3.89 -24.18
N GLN A 142 2.87 -3.95 -25.28
CA GLN A 142 1.65 -4.76 -25.42
C GLN A 142 1.90 -6.15 -26.02
N GLU A 143 3.14 -6.50 -26.34
CA GLU A 143 3.47 -7.81 -26.86
C GLU A 143 3.54 -8.86 -25.75
N PRO A 144 3.16 -10.12 -26.04
CA PRO A 144 3.31 -11.22 -25.10
C PRO A 144 4.76 -11.39 -24.63
N VAL A 145 4.90 -11.79 -23.38
CA VAL A 145 6.19 -11.91 -22.70
C VAL A 145 6.43 -13.33 -22.22
N THR A 146 7.64 -13.83 -22.44
CA THR A 146 8.14 -15.05 -21.80
C THR A 146 9.36 -14.74 -20.95
N VAL A 147 9.37 -15.24 -19.71
CA VAL A 147 10.49 -15.11 -18.76
C VAL A 147 11.05 -16.49 -18.43
N ASN A 148 12.35 -16.68 -18.62
CA ASN A 148 13.08 -17.90 -18.29
C ASN A 148 14.09 -17.59 -17.17
N LEU A 149 14.09 -18.40 -16.10
CA LEU A 149 15.03 -18.27 -15.00
C LEU A 149 16.03 -19.43 -15.00
N GLU A 150 17.30 -19.09 -14.93
CA GLU A 150 18.38 -20.02 -14.64
C GLU A 150 18.85 -19.76 -13.20
N VAL A 151 18.41 -20.62 -12.29
CA VAL A 151 18.62 -20.50 -10.84
C VAL A 151 19.21 -21.79 -10.26
N PRO A 152 19.78 -21.77 -9.04
CA PRO A 152 20.25 -22.98 -8.38
C PRO A 152 19.21 -24.11 -8.38
N LYS A 153 19.63 -25.35 -8.62
CA LYS A 153 18.73 -26.51 -8.83
C LYS A 153 17.75 -26.77 -7.69
N GLN A 154 18.13 -26.42 -6.46
CA GLN A 154 17.31 -26.60 -5.26
C GLN A 154 16.25 -25.50 -5.10
N TRP A 155 16.32 -24.42 -5.84
CA TRP A 155 15.37 -23.32 -5.75
C TRP A 155 14.06 -23.64 -6.42
N ARG A 156 12.97 -23.18 -5.82
CA ARG A 156 11.60 -23.23 -6.35
C ARG A 156 11.14 -21.84 -6.71
N SER A 157 10.61 -21.69 -7.93
CA SER A 157 10.09 -20.41 -8.42
C SER A 157 8.56 -20.42 -8.42
N VAL A 158 7.95 -19.35 -7.88
CA VAL A 158 6.51 -19.16 -7.80
C VAL A 158 6.16 -17.73 -8.21
N SER A 159 5.07 -17.57 -8.97
CA SER A 159 4.55 -16.26 -9.40
C SER A 159 3.04 -16.35 -9.59
N GLY A 160 2.34 -15.20 -9.63
CA GLY A 160 0.95 -15.12 -10.10
C GLY A 160 0.79 -15.44 -11.59
N MET A 161 1.84 -15.32 -12.39
CA MET A 161 1.84 -15.66 -13.82
C MET A 161 1.58 -17.15 -14.07
N LYS A 162 1.08 -17.46 -15.27
CA LYS A 162 0.96 -18.86 -15.72
C LYS A 162 2.35 -19.48 -15.93
N ASN A 163 2.56 -20.64 -15.33
CA ASN A 163 3.78 -21.42 -15.55
C ASN A 163 3.70 -22.13 -16.92
N ASN A 164 4.74 -21.97 -17.75
CA ASN A 164 4.80 -22.57 -19.08
C ASN A 164 5.75 -23.76 -19.06
N LYS A 165 5.23 -24.99 -19.18
CA LYS A 165 5.95 -26.27 -19.44
C LYS A 165 7.35 -26.48 -18.82
N GLY A 166 7.73 -25.73 -17.79
CA GLY A 166 9.00 -25.84 -17.07
C GLY A 166 8.93 -25.16 -15.73
N LYS A 167 9.68 -25.65 -14.75
CA LYS A 167 9.63 -25.15 -13.36
C LYS A 167 9.94 -23.64 -13.21
N ASN A 168 10.66 -23.06 -14.19
CA ASN A 168 11.24 -21.72 -14.11
C ASN A 168 10.94 -20.88 -15.36
N THR A 169 9.85 -21.19 -16.09
CA THR A 169 9.40 -20.43 -17.26
C THR A 169 7.99 -19.88 -17.02
N PHE A 170 7.83 -18.59 -17.19
CA PHE A 170 6.58 -17.86 -16.94
C PHE A 170 6.14 -17.10 -18.18
N LYS A 171 4.82 -16.93 -18.35
CA LYS A 171 4.23 -16.14 -19.44
C LYS A 171 3.32 -15.04 -18.89
N ALA A 172 3.46 -13.84 -19.44
CA ALA A 172 2.55 -12.73 -19.25
C ALA A 172 1.93 -12.31 -20.59
N ALA A 173 0.73 -11.74 -20.53
CA ALA A 173 0.04 -11.26 -21.73
C ALA A 173 0.76 -10.07 -22.38
N ASP A 174 1.42 -9.26 -21.56
CA ASP A 174 2.15 -8.05 -21.94
C ASP A 174 3.13 -7.65 -20.82
N TYR A 175 3.83 -6.53 -20.99
CA TYR A 175 4.75 -6.01 -19.99
C TYR A 175 4.03 -5.48 -18.73
N ASP A 176 2.80 -4.97 -18.85
CA ASP A 176 2.03 -4.48 -17.70
C ASP A 176 1.65 -5.62 -16.75
N VAL A 177 1.31 -6.78 -17.30
CA VAL A 177 1.10 -8.01 -16.53
C VAL A 177 2.42 -8.53 -15.93
N LEU A 178 3.53 -8.45 -16.66
CA LEU A 178 4.85 -8.87 -16.15
C LEU A 178 5.27 -8.03 -14.94
N VAL A 179 5.19 -6.70 -15.03
CA VAL A 179 5.62 -5.79 -13.96
C VAL A 179 4.74 -5.91 -12.71
N ASP A 180 3.53 -6.39 -12.86
CA ASP A 180 2.57 -6.62 -11.77
C ASP A 180 2.47 -8.10 -11.35
N SER A 181 3.48 -8.90 -11.67
CA SER A 181 3.53 -10.33 -11.36
C SER A 181 4.95 -10.74 -10.91
N PRO A 182 5.39 -10.35 -9.71
CA PRO A 182 6.72 -10.70 -9.23
C PRO A 182 6.92 -12.21 -9.13
N ILE A 183 8.18 -12.62 -9.15
CA ILE A 183 8.58 -14.01 -8.99
C ILE A 183 9.37 -14.12 -7.70
N GLU A 184 8.91 -14.98 -6.80
CA GLU A 184 9.69 -15.48 -5.67
C GLU A 184 10.40 -16.76 -6.11
N THR A 185 11.72 -16.83 -5.97
CA THR A 185 12.50 -18.02 -6.28
C THR A 185 13.55 -18.26 -5.21
N GLY A 186 13.62 -19.49 -4.68
CA GLY A 186 14.56 -19.77 -3.58
C GLY A 186 14.23 -21.02 -2.79
N ILE A 187 14.86 -21.13 -1.63
CA ILE A 187 14.58 -22.15 -0.62
C ILE A 187 13.36 -21.67 0.17
N ASN A 188 12.17 -21.98 -0.32
CA ASN A 188 10.91 -21.54 0.26
C ASN A 188 9.98 -22.72 0.58
N GLN A 189 9.03 -22.49 1.49
CA GLN A 189 7.91 -23.38 1.75
C GLN A 189 6.75 -22.99 0.85
N LEU A 190 6.07 -23.96 0.25
CA LEU A 190 4.89 -23.77 -0.58
C LEU A 190 3.74 -24.59 -0.04
N HIS A 191 2.63 -23.91 0.29
CA HIS A 191 1.39 -24.52 0.75
C HIS A 191 0.25 -24.09 -0.17
N THR A 192 -0.39 -25.06 -0.82
CA THR A 192 -1.51 -24.80 -1.74
C THR A 192 -2.84 -25.18 -1.08
N PHE A 193 -3.86 -24.34 -1.27
CA PHE A 193 -5.23 -24.63 -0.81
C PHE A 193 -6.26 -24.13 -1.83
N LYS A 194 -7.53 -24.57 -1.67
CA LYS A 194 -8.62 -24.18 -2.55
C LYS A 194 -9.80 -23.64 -1.76
N VAL A 195 -10.42 -22.58 -2.27
CA VAL A 195 -11.67 -22.01 -1.75
C VAL A 195 -12.53 -21.63 -2.96
N ASP A 196 -13.79 -22.04 -2.96
CA ASP A 196 -14.77 -21.73 -4.02
C ASP A 196 -14.28 -21.99 -5.44
N GLY A 197 -13.55 -23.10 -5.62
CA GLY A 197 -13.01 -23.53 -6.91
C GLY A 197 -11.75 -22.79 -7.38
N ARG A 198 -11.27 -21.80 -6.62
CA ARG A 198 -10.02 -21.07 -6.90
C ARG A 198 -8.86 -21.64 -6.12
N GLU A 199 -7.67 -21.52 -6.71
CA GLU A 199 -6.42 -21.99 -6.12
C GLU A 199 -5.67 -20.83 -5.46
N TYR A 200 -5.10 -21.11 -4.29
CA TYR A 200 -4.31 -20.16 -3.51
C TYR A 200 -3.01 -20.83 -3.07
N ASP A 201 -1.92 -20.06 -3.17
CA ASP A 201 -0.63 -20.48 -2.66
C ASP A 201 -0.18 -19.54 -1.54
N LEU A 202 0.34 -20.13 -0.46
CA LEU A 202 1.12 -19.46 0.57
C LEU A 202 2.58 -19.88 0.39
N VAL A 203 3.42 -18.93 0.01
CA VAL A 203 4.87 -19.12 -0.15
C VAL A 203 5.57 -18.40 0.98
N ILE A 204 6.39 -19.11 1.77
CA ILE A 204 7.11 -18.52 2.89
C ILE A 204 8.61 -18.70 2.65
N TRP A 205 9.34 -17.59 2.63
CA TRP A 205 10.79 -17.56 2.70
C TRP A 205 11.24 -17.05 4.06
N GLY A 206 12.26 -17.71 4.61
CA GLY A 206 12.84 -17.41 5.93
C GLY A 206 12.18 -18.15 7.07
N ASP A 207 12.94 -18.30 8.16
CA ASP A 207 12.48 -18.94 9.40
C ASP A 207 11.93 -17.89 10.36
N GLY A 208 10.84 -18.23 11.05
CA GLY A 208 10.18 -17.34 11.98
C GLY A 208 9.30 -18.06 13.00
N ASN A 209 8.69 -17.29 13.90
CA ASN A 209 7.80 -17.83 14.93
C ASN A 209 6.32 -17.90 14.45
N TYR A 210 6.12 -18.09 13.15
CA TYR A 210 4.80 -18.23 12.53
C TYR A 210 4.23 -19.66 12.72
N ASP A 211 2.90 -19.73 12.75
CA ASP A 211 2.13 -20.98 12.73
C ASP A 211 1.47 -21.12 11.34
N VAL A 212 1.95 -22.05 10.54
CA VAL A 212 1.47 -22.26 9.15
C VAL A 212 0.01 -22.71 9.13
N GLU A 213 -0.40 -23.59 10.04
CA GLU A 213 -1.78 -24.09 10.07
C GLU A 213 -2.77 -23.00 10.44
N LEU A 214 -2.41 -22.11 11.36
CA LEU A 214 -3.19 -20.93 11.69
C LEU A 214 -3.27 -19.98 10.48
N MET A 215 -2.15 -19.70 9.81
CA MET A 215 -2.13 -18.88 8.59
C MET A 215 -3.05 -19.45 7.51
N LEU A 216 -2.95 -20.75 7.22
CA LEU A 216 -3.80 -21.41 6.21
C LEU A 216 -5.28 -21.37 6.58
N THR A 217 -5.59 -21.58 7.86
CA THR A 217 -6.97 -21.52 8.37
C THR A 217 -7.58 -20.14 8.17
N ASP A 218 -6.86 -19.09 8.54
CA ASP A 218 -7.38 -17.74 8.49
C ASP A 218 -7.32 -17.15 7.06
N LEU A 219 -6.31 -17.49 6.24
CA LEU A 219 -6.32 -17.14 4.83
C LEU A 219 -7.51 -17.75 4.07
N LYS A 220 -7.90 -19.01 4.38
CA LYS A 220 -9.11 -19.63 3.80
C LYS A 220 -10.37 -18.83 4.15
N LYS A 221 -10.51 -18.40 5.42
CA LYS A 221 -11.64 -17.56 5.85
C LYS A 221 -11.60 -16.19 5.14
N LEU A 222 -10.44 -15.56 5.07
CA LEU A 222 -10.26 -14.25 4.43
C LEU A 222 -10.66 -14.28 2.96
N VAL A 223 -10.11 -15.21 2.17
CA VAL A 223 -10.36 -15.23 0.72
C VAL A 223 -11.82 -15.58 0.37
N ALA A 224 -12.56 -16.24 1.27
CA ALA A 224 -13.99 -16.46 1.11
C ALA A 224 -14.84 -15.19 1.24
N THR A 225 -14.29 -14.09 1.76
CA THR A 225 -15.03 -12.84 2.00
C THR A 225 -15.08 -11.88 0.81
N GLY A 226 -14.39 -12.16 -0.30
CA GLY A 226 -14.33 -11.24 -1.44
C GLY A 226 -15.72 -10.85 -1.99
N ASN A 227 -16.68 -11.76 -1.98
CA ASN A 227 -18.06 -11.50 -2.41
C ASN A 227 -18.87 -10.57 -1.45
N VAL A 228 -18.33 -10.20 -0.31
CA VAL A 228 -18.96 -9.23 0.60
C VAL A 228 -19.02 -7.83 -0.02
N ILE A 229 -18.02 -7.49 -0.85
CA ILE A 229 -17.89 -6.17 -1.45
C ILE A 229 -18.13 -6.23 -2.96
N TRP A 230 -17.55 -7.22 -3.67
CA TRP A 230 -17.56 -7.27 -5.14
C TRP A 230 -18.32 -8.49 -5.68
N ASP A 231 -18.90 -8.35 -6.88
CA ASP A 231 -19.46 -9.48 -7.61
C ASP A 231 -18.37 -10.19 -8.41
N GLY A 232 -17.86 -11.30 -7.87
CA GLY A 232 -16.86 -12.14 -8.50
C GLY A 232 -15.41 -11.73 -8.23
N TYR A 233 -14.52 -12.55 -8.73
CA TYR A 233 -13.08 -12.47 -8.51
C TYR A 233 -12.37 -12.21 -9.84
N PRO A 234 -11.39 -11.28 -9.92
CA PRO A 234 -10.66 -11.00 -11.15
C PRO A 234 -9.50 -11.99 -11.42
N TYR A 235 -9.44 -13.11 -10.73
CA TYR A 235 -8.39 -14.12 -10.84
C TYR A 235 -8.94 -15.54 -10.67
N GLU A 236 -8.19 -16.53 -11.14
CA GLU A 236 -8.42 -17.97 -10.93
C GLU A 236 -7.49 -18.53 -9.83
N ARG A 237 -6.31 -17.92 -9.67
CA ARG A 237 -5.27 -18.27 -8.67
C ARG A 237 -4.70 -17.01 -8.05
N TYR A 238 -4.39 -17.08 -6.74
CA TYR A 238 -3.75 -15.99 -5.99
C TYR A 238 -2.57 -16.51 -5.17
N VAL A 239 -1.50 -15.71 -5.05
CA VAL A 239 -0.27 -16.08 -4.35
C VAL A 239 0.03 -15.10 -3.22
N PHE A 240 0.05 -15.59 -1.97
CA PHE A 240 0.59 -14.87 -0.82
C PHE A 240 2.07 -15.21 -0.67
N MET A 241 2.96 -14.25 -0.91
CA MET A 241 4.40 -14.38 -0.67
C MET A 241 4.73 -13.73 0.67
N VAL A 242 5.37 -14.46 1.57
CA VAL A 242 5.71 -13.99 2.92
C VAL A 242 7.22 -14.11 3.12
N HIS A 243 7.87 -13.01 3.44
CA HIS A 243 9.25 -12.98 3.88
C HIS A 243 9.31 -12.80 5.40
N ALA A 244 9.62 -13.88 6.13
CA ALA A 244 9.85 -13.88 7.57
C ALA A 244 11.32 -13.52 7.82
N THR A 245 11.65 -12.22 7.87
CA THR A 245 13.04 -11.75 7.86
C THR A 245 13.24 -10.52 8.72
N SER A 246 14.48 -10.26 9.14
CA SER A 246 14.86 -9.03 9.83
C SER A 246 15.37 -7.98 8.84
N GLY A 247 15.24 -6.70 9.18
CA GLY A 247 15.78 -5.60 8.38
C GLY A 247 14.92 -5.17 7.19
N ALA A 248 13.77 -5.82 6.96
CA ALA A 248 12.79 -5.43 5.94
C ALA A 248 11.37 -5.51 6.50
N GLY A 249 10.45 -4.75 5.92
CA GLY A 249 9.05 -4.72 6.36
C GLY A 249 8.13 -4.03 5.35
N GLY A 250 6.82 -4.24 5.54
CA GLY A 250 5.77 -3.72 4.69
C GLY A 250 5.27 -4.74 3.67
N ALA A 251 4.35 -4.32 2.82
CA ALA A 251 3.76 -5.17 1.80
C ALA A 251 3.58 -4.42 0.48
N THR A 252 3.24 -5.14 -0.57
CA THR A 252 2.92 -4.56 -1.87
C THR A 252 1.95 -5.48 -2.59
N GLU A 253 0.89 -4.88 -3.06
CA GLU A 253 -0.14 -5.48 -3.88
C GLU A 253 0.33 -5.74 -5.31
N HIS A 254 -0.14 -6.83 -5.90
CA HIS A 254 0.05 -7.19 -7.30
C HIS A 254 -1.25 -7.74 -7.90
N LEU A 255 -1.28 -7.95 -9.21
CA LEU A 255 -2.48 -8.33 -9.95
C LEU A 255 -3.24 -9.52 -9.31
N ASN A 256 -2.52 -10.58 -8.99
CA ASN A 256 -3.05 -11.77 -8.33
C ASN A 256 -2.03 -12.40 -7.36
N SER A 257 -1.26 -11.54 -6.72
CA SER A 257 -0.33 -11.92 -5.65
C SER A 257 -0.02 -10.75 -4.73
N THR A 258 0.62 -11.02 -3.63
CA THR A 258 1.18 -10.01 -2.74
C THR A 258 2.51 -10.46 -2.16
N ILE A 259 3.38 -9.51 -1.85
CA ILE A 259 4.58 -9.72 -1.03
C ILE A 259 4.41 -9.03 0.32
N ILE A 260 4.53 -9.79 1.39
CA ILE A 260 4.45 -9.31 2.78
C ILE A 260 5.79 -9.59 3.47
N GLN A 261 6.47 -8.55 3.93
CA GLN A 261 7.73 -8.66 4.67
C GLN A 261 7.52 -8.28 6.13
N ARG A 262 7.91 -9.17 7.05
CA ARG A 262 7.80 -8.94 8.49
C ARG A 262 9.01 -9.48 9.25
N PRO A 263 9.38 -8.85 10.38
CA PRO A 263 10.37 -9.41 11.28
C PRO A 263 9.96 -10.84 11.70
N ARG A 264 10.92 -11.77 11.65
CA ARG A 264 10.72 -13.21 11.88
C ARG A 264 10.11 -13.57 13.23
N ASP A 265 10.23 -12.68 14.21
CA ASP A 265 9.72 -12.83 15.57
C ASP A 265 8.34 -12.16 15.81
N ARG A 266 7.68 -11.64 14.74
CA ARG A 266 6.45 -10.87 14.80
C ARG A 266 5.23 -11.58 14.21
N PHE A 267 5.06 -12.89 14.56
CA PHE A 267 3.91 -13.68 14.13
C PHE A 267 3.19 -14.40 15.28
N ALA A 268 3.90 -14.76 16.39
CA ALA A 268 3.31 -15.62 17.42
C ALA A 268 2.37 -14.87 18.37
N LYS A 269 2.66 -13.62 18.76
CA LYS A 269 1.78 -12.85 19.64
C LYS A 269 0.51 -12.44 18.88
N ARG A 270 -0.64 -12.52 19.55
CA ARG A 270 -1.94 -12.20 18.91
C ARG A 270 -1.96 -10.82 18.21
N GLU A 271 -1.40 -9.78 18.83
CA GLU A 271 -1.33 -8.45 18.23
C GLU A 271 -0.46 -8.43 16.97
N ASP A 272 0.69 -9.10 17.00
CA ASP A 272 1.58 -9.23 15.85
C ASP A 272 0.94 -10.05 14.72
N TYR A 273 0.24 -11.14 15.07
CA TYR A 273 -0.48 -11.97 14.12
C TYR A 273 -1.64 -11.23 13.47
N LEU A 274 -2.44 -10.48 14.25
CA LEU A 274 -3.50 -9.64 13.71
C LEU A 274 -2.95 -8.60 12.74
N ALA A 275 -1.81 -7.99 13.04
CA ALA A 275 -1.17 -7.06 12.11
C ALA A 275 -0.67 -7.75 10.84
N PHE A 276 -0.30 -9.04 10.88
CA PHE A 276 0.03 -9.83 9.68
C PHE A 276 -1.22 -10.10 8.83
N ILE A 277 -2.28 -10.64 9.42
CA ILE A 277 -3.48 -11.01 8.68
C ILE A 277 -4.26 -9.80 8.17
N SER A 278 -4.20 -8.66 8.89
CA SER A 278 -4.72 -7.36 8.44
C SER A 278 -3.97 -6.88 7.19
N THR A 279 -2.64 -6.95 7.20
CA THR A 279 -1.84 -6.67 6.00
C THR A 279 -2.22 -7.61 4.85
N ALA A 280 -2.39 -8.92 5.11
CA ALA A 280 -2.82 -9.87 4.06
C ALA A 280 -4.20 -9.54 3.51
N ALA A 281 -5.14 -9.07 4.34
CA ALA A 281 -6.45 -8.60 3.92
C ALA A 281 -6.37 -7.32 3.08
N HIS A 282 -5.54 -6.36 3.49
CA HIS A 282 -5.27 -5.13 2.75
C HIS A 282 -4.79 -5.43 1.32
N GLU A 283 -3.74 -6.21 1.20
CA GLU A 283 -3.16 -6.57 -0.09
C GLU A 283 -4.11 -7.43 -0.95
N PHE A 284 -4.90 -8.29 -0.32
CA PHE A 284 -5.91 -9.08 -1.00
C PHE A 284 -7.01 -8.22 -1.61
N ILE A 285 -7.48 -7.19 -0.90
CA ILE A 285 -8.48 -6.21 -1.38
C ILE A 285 -7.98 -5.48 -2.62
N HIS A 286 -6.69 -5.17 -2.68
CA HIS A 286 -6.09 -4.48 -3.83
C HIS A 286 -6.23 -5.24 -5.14
N THR A 287 -6.48 -6.53 -5.14
CA THR A 287 -6.80 -7.29 -6.37
C THR A 287 -7.98 -6.67 -7.12
N TRP A 288 -8.92 -6.07 -6.42
CA TRP A 288 -10.01 -5.28 -6.99
C TRP A 288 -9.68 -3.78 -6.98
N ASN A 289 -9.58 -3.19 -5.77
CA ASN A 289 -9.32 -1.77 -5.56
C ASN A 289 -7.85 -1.49 -5.69
N VAL A 290 -7.51 -1.12 -6.82
CA VAL A 290 -6.43 -0.57 -7.61
C VAL A 290 -5.95 -1.50 -8.74
N LYS A 291 -6.13 -2.82 -8.67
CA LYS A 291 -5.67 -3.71 -9.76
C LYS A 291 -6.74 -3.96 -10.82
N ALA A 292 -8.00 -4.17 -10.45
CA ALA A 292 -9.08 -4.37 -11.43
C ALA A 292 -9.81 -3.06 -11.80
N TYR A 293 -9.90 -2.10 -10.90
CA TYR A 293 -10.35 -0.72 -11.14
C TYR A 293 -9.51 0.26 -10.33
N ARG A 294 -9.19 1.41 -10.89
CA ARG A 294 -8.33 2.40 -10.25
C ARG A 294 -8.62 3.83 -10.69
N PRO A 295 -8.14 4.84 -9.95
CA PRO A 295 -8.21 6.24 -10.38
C PRO A 295 -7.65 6.47 -11.79
N ALA A 296 -8.32 7.29 -12.58
CA ALA A 296 -7.95 7.59 -13.97
C ALA A 296 -6.50 8.10 -14.12
N GLY A 297 -5.99 8.85 -13.12
CA GLY A 297 -4.59 9.31 -13.09
C GLY A 297 -3.55 8.20 -12.94
N LEU A 298 -3.99 6.96 -12.65
CA LEU A 298 -3.15 5.77 -12.55
C LEU A 298 -3.34 4.80 -13.72
N THR A 299 -4.02 5.20 -14.80
CA THR A 299 -4.26 4.30 -15.94
C THR A 299 -4.12 5.01 -17.29
N PRO A 300 -3.30 4.46 -18.22
CA PRO A 300 -2.30 3.44 -17.97
C PRO A 300 -1.19 3.96 -17.05
N TYR A 301 -0.46 3.08 -16.37
CA TYR A 301 0.71 3.49 -15.61
C TYR A 301 1.80 4.07 -16.52
N ASP A 302 2.37 5.22 -16.15
CA ASP A 302 3.64 5.72 -16.69
C ASP A 302 4.79 5.19 -15.82
N TYR A 303 5.61 4.31 -16.36
CA TYR A 303 6.75 3.72 -15.64
C TYR A 303 7.98 4.62 -15.61
N THR A 304 7.96 5.76 -16.27
CA THR A 304 9.10 6.68 -16.36
C THR A 304 8.92 7.95 -15.55
N ASN A 305 7.68 8.38 -15.35
CA ASN A 305 7.33 9.60 -14.63
C ASN A 305 6.40 9.33 -13.44
N MET A 306 6.16 10.36 -12.64
CA MET A 306 5.18 10.33 -11.56
C MET A 306 3.76 10.17 -12.09
N ASN A 307 2.98 9.31 -11.46
CA ASN A 307 1.55 9.16 -11.71
C ASN A 307 0.77 9.86 -10.60
N TYR A 308 -0.06 10.84 -10.96
CA TYR A 308 -0.76 11.70 -10.00
C TYR A 308 -2.24 11.35 -9.87
N SER A 309 -2.74 11.30 -8.65
CA SER A 309 -4.16 11.13 -8.39
C SER A 309 -4.58 11.82 -7.09
N LYS A 310 -5.73 12.50 -7.10
CA LYS A 310 -6.39 13.02 -5.90
C LYS A 310 -7.22 11.96 -5.16
N LEU A 311 -7.19 10.70 -5.62
CA LEU A 311 -8.06 9.62 -5.16
C LEU A 311 -7.29 8.45 -4.53
N LEU A 312 -6.01 8.63 -4.12
CA LEU A 312 -5.30 7.59 -3.39
C LEU A 312 -5.94 7.30 -2.03
N TRP A 313 -6.68 8.24 -1.44
CA TRP A 313 -7.47 7.99 -0.24
C TRP A 313 -8.57 6.92 -0.45
N ILE A 314 -9.09 6.77 -1.68
CA ILE A 314 -9.99 5.66 -2.06
C ILE A 314 -9.16 4.40 -2.31
N ALA A 315 -8.05 4.50 -3.07
CA ALA A 315 -7.22 3.36 -3.40
C ALA A 315 -6.63 2.68 -2.15
N GLU A 316 -6.12 3.47 -1.20
CA GLU A 316 -5.42 3.01 0.00
C GLU A 316 -6.30 3.08 1.27
N GLY A 317 -6.94 4.23 1.47
CA GLY A 317 -7.73 4.46 2.67
C GLY A 317 -9.00 3.61 2.74
N SER A 318 -9.71 3.41 1.61
CA SER A 318 -10.84 2.50 1.60
C SER A 318 -10.40 1.04 1.74
N THR A 319 -9.23 0.69 1.23
CA THR A 319 -8.64 -0.64 1.43
C THR A 319 -8.33 -0.87 2.90
N SER A 320 -7.70 0.11 3.58
CA SER A 320 -7.47 0.06 5.04
C SER A 320 -8.76 0.03 5.86
N TYR A 321 -9.84 0.62 5.36
CA TYR A 321 -11.16 0.54 5.98
C TYR A 321 -11.77 -0.85 5.85
N PHE A 322 -11.71 -1.44 4.67
CA PHE A 322 -12.32 -2.73 4.40
C PHE A 322 -11.52 -3.93 4.94
N GLU A 323 -10.21 -3.82 5.14
CA GLU A 323 -9.41 -4.92 5.71
C GLU A 323 -9.97 -5.40 7.04
N ASP A 324 -10.30 -4.47 7.95
CA ASP A 324 -10.87 -4.79 9.25
C ASP A 324 -12.30 -5.33 9.13
N HIS A 325 -13.10 -4.80 8.21
CA HIS A 325 -14.45 -5.30 7.93
C HIS A 325 -14.44 -6.75 7.50
N LEU A 326 -13.53 -7.15 6.61
CA LEU A 326 -13.41 -8.53 6.16
C LEU A 326 -12.95 -9.46 7.29
N LEU A 327 -12.01 -8.99 8.13
CA LEU A 327 -11.52 -9.76 9.26
C LEU A 327 -12.57 -9.99 10.34
N VAL A 328 -13.38 -8.98 10.66
CA VAL A 328 -14.49 -9.13 11.62
C VAL A 328 -15.57 -10.06 11.05
N ARG A 329 -15.96 -9.87 9.78
CA ARG A 329 -16.98 -10.69 9.11
C ARG A 329 -16.59 -12.15 8.98
N SER A 330 -15.31 -12.44 8.80
CA SER A 330 -14.77 -13.80 8.73
C SER A 330 -14.57 -14.45 10.10
N GLY A 331 -14.75 -13.71 11.20
CA GLY A 331 -14.47 -14.17 12.56
C GLY A 331 -13.00 -14.36 12.89
N ILE A 332 -12.10 -13.79 12.09
CA ILE A 332 -10.65 -13.78 12.37
C ILE A 332 -10.34 -12.75 13.46
N GLN A 333 -10.99 -11.59 13.41
CA GLN A 333 -10.86 -10.49 14.36
C GLN A 333 -12.14 -10.38 15.20
N SER A 334 -12.02 -10.28 16.51
CA SER A 334 -13.15 -10.02 17.39
C SER A 334 -13.58 -8.54 17.35
N THR A 335 -14.82 -8.25 17.77
CA THR A 335 -15.32 -6.87 17.86
C THR A 335 -14.51 -6.01 18.84
N ASP A 336 -14.00 -6.58 19.93
CA ASP A 336 -13.18 -5.84 20.90
C ASP A 336 -11.81 -5.49 20.30
N GLU A 337 -11.18 -6.40 19.54
CA GLU A 337 -9.95 -6.13 18.80
C GLU A 337 -10.17 -5.03 17.74
N PHE A 338 -11.29 -5.08 17.03
CA PHE A 338 -11.70 -4.04 16.07
C PHE A 338 -11.89 -2.68 16.76
N PHE A 339 -12.59 -2.61 17.89
CA PHE A 339 -12.76 -1.36 18.64
C PHE A 339 -11.44 -0.79 19.13
N ASN A 340 -10.52 -1.64 19.57
CA ASN A 340 -9.17 -1.21 19.96
C ASN A 340 -8.41 -0.61 18.79
N LEU A 341 -8.51 -1.19 17.59
CA LEU A 341 -7.86 -0.69 16.39
C LEU A 341 -8.49 0.62 15.90
N LEU A 342 -9.82 0.69 15.87
CA LEU A 342 -10.57 1.91 15.55
C LEU A 342 -10.20 3.05 16.53
N SER A 343 -10.08 2.73 17.83
CA SER A 343 -9.61 3.69 18.84
C SER A 343 -8.21 4.22 18.51
N LYS A 344 -7.26 3.34 18.17
CA LYS A 344 -5.89 3.73 17.78
C LYS A 344 -5.89 4.64 16.54
N THR A 345 -6.72 4.32 15.54
CA THR A 345 -6.83 5.11 14.30
C THR A 345 -7.42 6.50 14.54
N ILE A 346 -8.52 6.60 15.31
CA ILE A 346 -9.12 7.88 15.70
C ILE A 346 -8.14 8.73 16.52
N ASN A 347 -7.47 8.13 17.51
CA ASN A 347 -6.50 8.85 18.33
C ASN A 347 -5.33 9.39 17.49
N ARG A 348 -4.79 8.58 16.56
CA ARG A 348 -3.73 9.02 15.65
C ARG A 348 -4.17 10.22 14.82
N HIS A 349 -5.39 10.20 14.26
CA HIS A 349 -5.95 11.32 13.49
C HIS A 349 -6.06 12.57 14.37
N LEU A 350 -6.65 12.46 15.58
CA LEU A 350 -6.81 13.59 16.50
C LEU A 350 -5.47 14.20 16.95
N GLN A 351 -4.41 13.38 17.03
CA GLN A 351 -3.06 13.78 17.42
C GLN A 351 -2.24 14.36 16.27
N THR A 352 -2.72 14.29 15.03
CA THR A 352 -2.01 14.77 13.84
C THR A 352 -2.43 16.20 13.50
N PRO A 353 -1.61 17.23 13.78
CA PRO A 353 -1.99 18.63 13.48
C PRO A 353 -2.15 18.91 11.99
N GLY A 354 -1.50 18.10 11.14
CA GLY A 354 -1.61 18.18 9.67
C GLY A 354 -3.04 18.04 9.15
N ARG A 355 -3.92 17.30 9.88
CA ARG A 355 -5.35 17.17 9.53
C ARG A 355 -6.11 18.49 9.46
N GLU A 356 -5.59 19.54 10.08
CA GLU A 356 -6.21 20.88 10.11
C GLU A 356 -5.81 21.74 8.91
N VAL A 357 -4.84 21.30 8.12
CA VAL A 357 -4.25 22.09 7.04
C VAL A 357 -4.17 21.37 5.69
N GLN A 358 -4.24 20.04 5.66
CA GLN A 358 -4.16 19.28 4.43
C GLN A 358 -5.40 18.40 4.24
N SER A 359 -6.02 18.49 3.07
CA SER A 359 -7.17 17.68 2.67
C SER A 359 -6.76 16.27 2.21
N ALA A 360 -7.73 15.36 2.11
CA ALA A 360 -7.49 14.01 1.60
C ALA A 360 -7.09 14.01 0.12
N SER A 361 -7.65 14.92 -0.69
CA SER A 361 -7.28 15.06 -2.09
C SER A 361 -5.85 15.59 -2.26
N GLU A 362 -5.43 16.57 -1.44
CA GLU A 362 -4.05 17.07 -1.44
C GLU A 362 -3.06 16.00 -0.97
N THR A 363 -3.35 15.33 0.17
CA THR A 363 -2.51 14.21 0.64
C THR A 363 -2.36 13.12 -0.40
N SER A 364 -3.43 12.82 -1.15
CA SER A 364 -3.38 11.84 -2.24
C SER A 364 -2.49 12.29 -3.38
N PHE A 365 -2.59 13.56 -3.78
CA PHE A 365 -1.81 14.11 -4.88
C PHE A 365 -0.34 14.26 -4.53
N ASP A 366 -0.01 14.64 -3.29
CA ASP A 366 1.34 14.91 -2.81
C ASP A 366 2.01 13.70 -2.11
N LYS A 367 1.46 12.50 -2.26
CA LYS A 367 1.88 11.30 -1.53
C LYS A 367 3.39 11.05 -1.56
N TRP A 368 4.05 11.27 -2.68
CA TRP A 368 5.49 11.09 -2.83
C TRP A 368 6.36 12.27 -2.37
N ILE A 369 5.80 13.49 -2.24
CA ILE A 369 6.52 14.66 -1.71
C ILE A 369 6.74 14.49 -0.21
N ASN A 370 5.90 13.71 0.42
CA ASN A 370 5.84 13.49 1.85
C ASN A 370 6.91 12.49 2.32
N GLN A 371 8.17 12.92 2.37
CA GLN A 371 9.29 12.03 2.64
C GLN A 371 9.72 11.93 4.11
N GLY A 372 8.86 12.28 5.04
CA GLY A 372 9.13 12.16 6.48
C GLY A 372 9.63 13.46 7.13
N GLY A 373 10.03 13.35 8.40
CA GLY A 373 10.48 14.47 9.21
C GLY A 373 9.38 15.15 10.03
N ASP A 374 9.75 16.18 10.78
CA ASP A 374 8.86 16.91 11.68
C ASP A 374 7.76 17.68 10.94
N HIS A 375 8.10 18.23 9.76
CA HIS A 375 7.17 18.93 8.88
C HIS A 375 5.93 18.09 8.56
N VAL A 376 6.12 16.81 8.23
CA VAL A 376 5.04 15.89 7.85
C VAL A 376 3.98 15.79 8.93
N ARG A 377 4.35 15.58 10.18
CA ARG A 377 3.39 15.42 11.28
C ARG A 377 2.57 16.70 11.54
N ASN A 378 3.17 17.86 11.32
CA ASN A 378 2.55 19.14 11.58
C ASN A 378 1.71 19.69 10.42
N TYR A 379 1.97 19.26 9.17
CA TYR A 379 1.38 19.86 7.97
C TYR A 379 0.82 18.84 6.98
N SER A 380 0.98 17.55 7.22
CA SER A 380 0.45 16.52 6.33
C SER A 380 -0.39 15.50 7.08
N THR A 381 -1.29 14.86 6.34
CA THR A 381 -2.06 13.69 6.79
C THR A 381 -1.52 12.41 6.14
N ASN A 382 -2.13 11.29 6.46
CA ASN A 382 -1.78 9.99 5.89
C ASN A 382 -2.97 9.42 5.13
N ILE A 383 -2.82 9.14 3.84
CA ILE A 383 -3.89 8.64 2.96
C ILE A 383 -4.55 7.36 3.47
N TYR A 384 -3.82 6.50 4.18
CA TYR A 384 -4.35 5.26 4.75
C TYR A 384 -5.31 5.56 5.91
N SER A 385 -4.82 6.20 6.97
CA SER A 385 -5.64 6.48 8.16
C SER A 385 -6.70 7.54 7.91
N GLU A 386 -6.38 8.63 7.20
CA GLU A 386 -7.34 9.68 6.86
C GLU A 386 -8.42 9.15 5.93
N GLY A 387 -8.02 8.44 4.86
CA GLY A 387 -8.97 7.84 3.92
C GLY A 387 -9.82 6.74 4.55
N SER A 388 -9.28 5.96 5.51
CA SER A 388 -10.05 4.99 6.29
C SER A 388 -11.15 5.67 7.12
N LEU A 389 -10.84 6.79 7.80
CA LEU A 389 -11.83 7.54 8.58
C LEU A 389 -12.85 8.28 7.72
N LEU A 390 -12.46 8.76 6.53
CA LEU A 390 -13.41 9.29 5.54
C LEU A 390 -14.33 8.20 5.00
N SER A 391 -13.80 7.01 4.73
CA SER A 391 -14.58 5.85 4.33
C SER A 391 -15.59 5.44 5.41
N LEU A 392 -15.17 5.45 6.68
CA LEU A 392 -16.04 5.25 7.84
C LEU A 392 -17.17 6.29 7.88
N ALA A 393 -16.82 7.58 7.73
CA ALA A 393 -17.82 8.65 7.78
C ALA A 393 -18.82 8.56 6.63
N LEU A 394 -18.36 8.23 5.42
CA LEU A 394 -19.23 8.04 4.25
C LEU A 394 -20.12 6.80 4.39
N ASP A 395 -19.57 5.69 4.86
CA ASP A 395 -20.35 4.45 5.06
C ASP A 395 -21.45 4.61 6.09
N ILE A 396 -21.16 5.24 7.24
CA ILE A 396 -22.16 5.54 8.27
C ILE A 396 -23.24 6.50 7.75
N ASP A 397 -22.86 7.53 6.97
CA ASP A 397 -23.82 8.46 6.35
C ASP A 397 -24.76 7.75 5.36
N LEU A 398 -24.21 6.87 4.52
CA LEU A 398 -24.98 6.07 3.58
C LEU A 398 -25.95 5.11 4.29
N LEU A 399 -25.46 4.39 5.29
CA LEU A 399 -26.26 3.45 6.09
C LEU A 399 -27.38 4.15 6.84
N GLU A 400 -27.09 5.26 7.51
CA GLU A 400 -28.10 6.05 8.23
C GLU A 400 -29.21 6.53 7.28
N LYS A 401 -28.83 7.22 6.20
CA LYS A 401 -29.76 7.83 5.26
C LYS A 401 -30.58 6.81 4.46
N SER A 402 -30.09 5.59 4.31
CA SER A 402 -30.76 4.49 3.63
C SER A 402 -31.42 3.49 4.58
N GLN A 403 -31.38 3.70 5.90
CA GLN A 403 -31.86 2.75 6.90
C GLN A 403 -31.19 1.38 6.76
N GLY A 404 -29.87 1.36 6.57
CA GLY A 404 -29.05 0.17 6.46
C GLY A 404 -29.06 -0.54 5.10
N LYS A 405 -29.69 0.04 4.07
CA LYS A 405 -29.85 -0.61 2.75
C LYS A 405 -28.70 -0.36 1.79
N ILE A 406 -28.03 0.80 1.89
CA ILE A 406 -26.92 1.22 1.03
C ILE A 406 -25.70 1.47 1.91
N SER A 407 -24.58 0.91 1.52
CA SER A 407 -23.30 1.00 2.21
C SER A 407 -22.18 1.47 1.25
N TYR A 408 -21.05 1.81 1.79
CA TYR A 408 -19.88 2.15 0.98
C TYR A 408 -19.37 0.96 0.14
N ARG A 409 -19.68 -0.27 0.55
CA ARG A 409 -19.44 -1.48 -0.27
C ARG A 409 -20.17 -1.41 -1.61
N ASP A 410 -21.38 -0.86 -1.65
CA ASP A 410 -22.19 -0.73 -2.88
C ASP A 410 -21.54 0.25 -3.86
N VAL A 411 -20.86 1.29 -3.35
CA VAL A 411 -20.05 2.22 -4.16
C VAL A 411 -18.89 1.48 -4.81
N HIS A 412 -18.12 0.70 -4.05
CA HIS A 412 -16.99 -0.08 -4.57
C HIS A 412 -17.43 -1.18 -5.55
N LYS A 413 -18.57 -1.80 -5.29
CA LYS A 413 -19.20 -2.75 -6.23
C LYS A 413 -19.56 -2.07 -7.56
N ALA A 414 -20.12 -0.86 -7.50
CA ALA A 414 -20.44 -0.08 -8.70
C ALA A 414 -19.18 0.36 -9.46
N LEU A 415 -18.13 0.82 -8.76
CA LEU A 415 -16.82 1.14 -9.35
C LEU A 415 -16.24 -0.07 -10.10
N TYR A 416 -16.22 -1.25 -9.47
CA TYR A 416 -15.75 -2.47 -10.10
C TYR A 416 -16.58 -2.85 -11.34
N LYS A 417 -17.88 -2.65 -11.31
CA LYS A 417 -18.77 -2.99 -12.43
C LYS A 417 -18.62 -2.01 -13.61
N GLN A 418 -18.48 -0.71 -13.35
CA GLN A 418 -18.58 0.34 -14.35
C GLN A 418 -17.22 0.86 -14.84
N HIS A 419 -16.17 0.76 -14.01
CA HIS A 419 -14.86 1.37 -14.25
C HIS A 419 -13.70 0.36 -14.20
N LYS A 420 -13.97 -0.89 -14.63
CA LYS A 420 -12.87 -1.87 -14.85
C LYS A 420 -11.85 -1.32 -15.82
N LEU A 421 -10.60 -1.71 -15.61
CA LEU A 421 -9.53 -1.38 -16.57
C LEU A 421 -9.92 -1.80 -18.00
N PRO A 422 -9.54 -0.99 -19.01
CA PRO A 422 -8.62 0.16 -18.96
C PRO A 422 -9.27 1.52 -18.66
N ALA A 423 -10.55 1.61 -18.30
CA ALA A 423 -11.27 2.87 -18.18
C ALA A 423 -10.74 3.79 -17.05
N GLY A 424 -10.58 3.27 -15.83
CA GLY A 424 -10.31 4.09 -14.64
C GLY A 424 -11.54 4.90 -14.18
N PHE A 425 -11.45 5.57 -13.01
CA PHE A 425 -12.51 6.42 -12.48
C PHE A 425 -11.99 7.77 -11.98
N THR A 426 -12.88 8.77 -12.00
CA THR A 426 -12.64 10.14 -11.53
C THR A 426 -13.48 10.44 -10.30
N SER A 427 -13.25 11.59 -9.64
CA SER A 427 -14.11 12.08 -8.55
C SER A 427 -15.58 12.23 -8.98
N LEU A 428 -15.79 12.69 -10.23
CA LEU A 428 -17.13 12.84 -10.78
C LEU A 428 -17.85 11.51 -10.92
N ASP A 429 -17.15 10.45 -11.31
CA ASP A 429 -17.73 9.10 -11.41
C ASP A 429 -18.19 8.59 -10.05
N VAL A 430 -17.38 8.81 -9.00
CA VAL A 430 -17.76 8.46 -7.62
C VAL A 430 -18.99 9.24 -7.17
N LEU A 431 -19.06 10.54 -7.43
CA LEU A 431 -20.21 11.38 -7.10
C LEU A 431 -21.47 10.97 -7.87
N ASN A 432 -21.35 10.61 -9.14
CA ASN A 432 -22.45 10.07 -9.93
C ASN A 432 -22.96 8.74 -9.38
N ILE A 433 -22.06 7.82 -9.02
CA ILE A 433 -22.43 6.55 -8.38
C ILE A 433 -23.17 6.79 -7.05
N LEU A 434 -22.67 7.70 -6.21
CA LEU A 434 -23.35 8.08 -4.97
C LEU A 434 -24.76 8.60 -5.22
N LYS A 435 -24.92 9.47 -6.22
CA LYS A 435 -26.22 10.01 -6.63
C LYS A 435 -27.15 8.92 -7.15
N ASP A 436 -26.67 8.03 -8.01
CA ASP A 436 -27.44 6.95 -8.60
C ASP A 436 -27.93 5.95 -7.54
N LEU A 437 -27.07 5.61 -6.58
CA LEU A 437 -27.43 4.69 -5.49
C LEU A 437 -28.41 5.31 -4.50
N THR A 438 -28.26 6.60 -4.18
CA THR A 438 -28.97 7.22 -3.05
C THR A 438 -30.08 8.19 -3.46
N GLY A 439 -30.10 8.65 -4.71
CA GLY A 439 -30.93 9.78 -5.18
C GLY A 439 -30.51 11.14 -4.61
N ARG A 440 -29.36 11.26 -3.93
CA ARG A 440 -28.91 12.47 -3.23
C ARG A 440 -27.63 13.03 -3.85
N ASP A 441 -27.46 14.33 -3.72
CA ASP A 441 -26.24 15.05 -4.12
C ASP A 441 -25.20 15.00 -2.98
N TYR A 442 -24.00 14.55 -3.28
CA TYR A 442 -22.87 14.47 -2.36
C TYR A 442 -21.77 15.51 -2.63
N ASN A 443 -21.98 16.50 -3.53
CA ASN A 443 -20.97 17.52 -3.83
C ASN A 443 -20.54 18.32 -2.59
N THR A 444 -21.49 18.75 -1.77
CA THR A 444 -21.18 19.48 -0.52
C THR A 444 -20.40 18.60 0.47
N TRP A 445 -20.82 17.35 0.64
CA TRP A 445 -20.10 16.40 1.50
C TRP A 445 -18.65 16.20 1.03
N TRP A 446 -18.47 16.04 -0.29
CA TRP A 446 -17.16 15.86 -0.92
C TRP A 446 -16.27 17.10 -0.73
N GLN A 447 -16.79 18.28 -1.05
CA GLN A 447 -16.06 19.54 -0.87
C GLN A 447 -15.61 19.75 0.57
N THR A 448 -16.47 19.42 1.55
CA THR A 448 -16.19 19.62 2.99
C THR A 448 -15.20 18.60 3.55
N ASN A 449 -15.28 17.34 3.11
CA ASN A 449 -14.53 16.25 3.76
C ASN A 449 -13.36 15.73 2.92
N VAL A 450 -13.41 15.86 1.58
CA VAL A 450 -12.35 15.33 0.70
C VAL A 450 -11.45 16.44 0.16
N ASP A 451 -12.03 17.56 -0.32
CA ASP A 451 -11.29 18.67 -0.93
C ASP A 451 -10.93 19.77 0.06
N SER A 452 -11.37 19.66 1.29
CA SER A 452 -10.98 20.51 2.43
C SER A 452 -10.47 19.63 3.57
N PRO A 453 -9.68 20.20 4.52
CA PRO A 453 -9.31 19.50 5.73
C PRO A 453 -10.55 19.03 6.50
N ALA A 454 -10.70 17.71 6.67
CA ALA A 454 -11.89 17.12 7.24
C ALA A 454 -12.03 17.39 8.73
N SER A 455 -13.23 17.76 9.18
CA SER A 455 -13.58 17.94 10.59
C SER A 455 -14.63 16.91 11.00
N LEU A 456 -14.19 15.67 11.28
CA LEU A 456 -15.09 14.57 11.62
C LEU A 456 -15.51 14.62 13.09
N ASN A 457 -16.83 14.59 13.35
CA ASN A 457 -17.39 14.45 14.69
C ASN A 457 -17.54 12.96 15.03
N PHE A 458 -16.51 12.39 15.66
CA PHE A 458 -16.51 10.97 16.01
C PHE A 458 -17.52 10.59 17.09
N ASP A 459 -17.87 11.48 18.02
CA ASP A 459 -18.93 11.21 19.02
C ASP A 459 -20.28 10.98 18.31
N GLU A 460 -20.60 11.80 17.31
CA GLU A 460 -21.82 11.66 16.52
C GLU A 460 -21.77 10.41 15.62
N LEU A 461 -20.70 10.21 14.87
CA LEU A 461 -20.55 9.06 13.97
C LEU A 461 -20.69 7.73 14.72
N LEU A 462 -19.96 7.58 15.84
CA LEU A 462 -20.01 6.37 16.64
C LEU A 462 -21.40 6.12 17.24
N ASN A 463 -22.07 7.20 17.69
CA ASN A 463 -23.42 7.08 18.26
C ASN A 463 -24.43 6.53 17.26
N LYS A 464 -24.34 6.88 15.97
CA LYS A 464 -25.23 6.38 14.90
C LYS A 464 -25.23 4.86 14.78
N VAL A 465 -24.11 4.22 15.08
CA VAL A 465 -23.94 2.77 15.06
C VAL A 465 -23.87 2.13 16.45
N GLY A 466 -24.38 2.82 17.48
CA GLY A 466 -24.47 2.28 18.83
C GLY A 466 -23.15 2.14 19.57
N LEU A 467 -22.13 2.90 19.18
CA LEU A 467 -20.83 2.98 19.85
C LEU A 467 -20.67 4.32 20.57
N THR A 468 -19.74 4.39 21.49
CA THR A 468 -19.38 5.62 22.21
C THR A 468 -17.94 5.57 22.67
N PHE A 469 -17.40 6.69 23.12
CA PHE A 469 -16.12 6.69 23.83
C PHE A 469 -16.31 6.34 25.31
N GLU A 470 -15.42 5.51 25.84
CA GLU A 470 -15.29 5.28 27.26
C GLU A 470 -14.98 6.61 27.95
N ARG A 471 -15.76 6.97 28.96
CA ARG A 471 -15.54 8.17 29.79
C ARG A 471 -14.98 7.71 31.12
N PRO A 472 -13.66 7.81 31.36
CA PRO A 472 -13.11 7.49 32.67
C PRO A 472 -13.62 8.50 33.69
N GLU A 473 -14.19 8.03 34.79
CA GLU A 473 -14.83 8.86 35.82
C GLU A 473 -13.91 9.91 36.45
N LYS A 474 -12.59 9.76 36.41
CA LYS A 474 -11.61 10.69 37.03
C LYS A 474 -10.25 10.67 36.32
N ALA A 475 -10.19 10.98 35.03
CA ALA A 475 -8.88 11.20 34.41
C ALA A 475 -8.29 12.53 34.87
N LYS A 476 -7.19 12.50 35.64
CA LYS A 476 -6.43 13.69 36.01
C LYS A 476 -5.81 14.30 34.76
N ALA A 477 -6.00 15.59 34.54
CA ALA A 477 -5.30 16.30 33.46
C ALA A 477 -3.79 16.24 33.71
N LEU A 478 -3.04 15.74 32.76
CA LEU A 478 -1.58 15.71 32.82
C LEU A 478 -1.01 16.98 32.22
N ALA A 479 -0.04 17.57 32.91
CA ALA A 479 0.69 18.71 32.40
C ALA A 479 1.64 18.29 31.27
N SER A 480 1.64 19.04 30.19
CA SER A 480 2.42 18.70 28.96
C SER A 480 3.01 19.97 28.34
N ILE A 481 4.11 19.81 27.65
CA ILE A 481 4.64 20.80 26.73
C ILE A 481 4.18 20.57 25.29
N ASN A 482 3.39 19.52 25.02
CA ASN A 482 2.94 19.07 23.69
C ASN A 482 4.12 18.80 22.71
N ALA A 483 5.12 18.09 23.22
CA ALA A 483 6.26 17.62 22.44
C ALA A 483 6.64 16.19 22.86
N VAL A 484 7.22 15.45 21.93
CA VAL A 484 7.73 14.10 22.15
C VAL A 484 9.25 14.16 22.19
N ALA A 485 9.84 13.59 23.25
CA ALA A 485 11.27 13.46 23.39
C ALA A 485 11.72 12.00 23.31
N LYS A 486 12.91 11.78 22.78
CA LYS A 486 13.59 10.48 22.76
C LYS A 486 14.91 10.60 23.50
N ASN A 487 15.27 9.55 24.21
CA ASN A 487 16.59 9.47 24.81
C ASN A 487 17.63 9.15 23.71
N THR A 488 18.58 10.06 23.49
CA THR A 488 19.66 9.94 22.51
C THR A 488 21.02 9.93 23.18
N GLY A 489 21.16 9.24 24.31
CA GLY A 489 22.36 9.17 25.13
C GLY A 489 22.16 9.77 26.52
N GLN A 490 22.82 10.88 26.83
CA GLN A 490 22.70 11.51 28.16
C GLN A 490 21.57 12.55 28.25
N LEU A 491 21.01 12.99 27.13
CA LEU A 491 19.99 14.04 27.07
C LEU A 491 18.73 13.57 26.33
N LEU A 492 17.61 14.18 26.69
CA LEU A 492 16.35 14.03 25.95
C LEU A 492 16.35 14.95 24.74
N THR A 493 16.22 14.39 23.55
CA THR A 493 16.11 15.14 22.29
C THR A 493 14.67 15.19 21.83
N LEU A 494 14.15 16.37 21.52
CA LEU A 494 12.81 16.53 20.98
C LEU A 494 12.74 15.90 19.59
N SER A 495 11.89 14.89 19.42
CA SER A 495 11.69 14.20 18.16
C SER A 495 10.43 14.67 17.41
N HIS A 496 9.57 15.40 18.12
CA HIS A 496 8.39 16.05 17.57
C HIS A 496 7.95 17.20 18.50
N VAL A 497 7.61 18.34 17.91
CA VAL A 497 7.01 19.49 18.60
C VAL A 497 5.69 19.79 17.90
N LYS A 498 4.57 19.61 18.61
CA LYS A 498 3.23 19.75 18.04
C LYS A 498 2.94 21.20 17.70
N ARG A 499 2.54 21.47 16.46
CA ARG A 499 2.13 22.81 15.99
C ARG A 499 1.02 23.36 16.89
N GLY A 500 1.19 24.62 17.34
CA GLY A 500 0.26 25.30 18.24
C GLY A 500 0.33 24.89 19.71
N GLY A 501 1.15 23.90 20.09
CA GLY A 501 1.38 23.48 21.48
C GLY A 501 2.29 24.42 22.27
N SER A 502 2.41 24.19 23.58
CA SER A 502 3.20 25.06 24.50
C SER A 502 4.67 25.14 24.08
N ALA A 503 5.30 24.02 23.74
CA ALA A 503 6.69 24.01 23.27
C ALA A 503 6.85 24.77 21.96
N TRP A 504 5.92 24.60 21.01
CA TRP A 504 5.91 25.32 19.75
C TRP A 504 5.84 26.83 19.95
N GLN A 505 4.90 27.30 20.79
CA GLN A 505 4.73 28.72 21.11
C GLN A 505 5.95 29.33 21.81
N ALA A 506 6.67 28.51 22.60
CA ALA A 506 7.91 28.90 23.25
C ALA A 506 9.15 28.85 22.33
N GLY A 507 8.99 28.50 21.07
CA GLY A 507 10.07 28.45 20.08
C GLY A 507 10.97 27.22 20.19
N LEU A 508 10.55 26.16 20.90
CA LEU A 508 11.23 24.86 20.85
C LEU A 508 10.94 24.16 19.54
N THR A 509 11.90 23.39 19.06
CA THR A 509 11.81 22.66 17.78
C THR A 509 12.42 21.27 17.90
N THR A 510 12.23 20.47 16.88
CA THR A 510 12.85 19.16 16.74
C THR A 510 14.39 19.28 16.80
N ASP A 511 15.04 18.27 17.35
CA ASP A 511 16.48 18.19 17.65
C ASP A 511 16.98 19.08 18.80
N ASP A 512 16.14 19.88 19.44
CA ASP A 512 16.52 20.53 20.70
C ASP A 512 16.77 19.46 21.77
N LYS A 513 17.92 19.55 22.44
CA LYS A 513 18.31 18.66 23.53
C LYS A 513 17.99 19.30 24.85
N ILE A 514 17.03 18.75 25.58
CA ILE A 514 16.58 19.29 26.86
C ILE A 514 17.61 18.98 27.94
N VAL A 515 18.10 20.02 28.61
CA VAL A 515 19.11 19.94 29.67
C VAL A 515 18.46 19.97 31.05
N ALA A 516 17.57 20.96 31.28
CA ALA A 516 16.93 21.15 32.59
C ALA A 516 15.53 21.75 32.45
N ILE A 517 14.68 21.46 33.45
CA ILE A 517 13.40 22.14 33.71
C ILE A 517 13.52 22.82 35.07
N ASN A 518 13.29 24.15 35.12
CA ASN A 518 13.45 24.94 36.31
C ASN A 518 14.78 24.71 37.04
N LYS A 519 15.89 24.63 36.29
CA LYS A 519 17.28 24.36 36.74
C LYS A 519 17.51 22.95 37.31
N HIS A 520 16.54 22.06 37.24
CA HIS A 520 16.70 20.64 37.60
C HIS A 520 16.94 19.80 36.34
N HIS A 521 17.97 18.95 36.40
CA HIS A 521 18.29 18.02 35.29
C HIS A 521 17.08 17.16 34.95
N VAL A 522 16.78 17.04 33.67
CA VAL A 522 15.67 16.21 33.19
C VAL A 522 16.10 14.73 33.20
N GLY A 523 15.23 13.87 33.73
CA GLY A 523 15.46 12.44 33.81
C GLY A 523 15.48 11.72 32.46
N LYS A 524 15.17 10.41 32.48
CA LYS A 524 15.21 9.57 31.26
C LYS A 524 14.03 9.77 30.31
N ASP A 525 12.96 10.38 30.79
CA ASP A 525 11.77 10.68 30.00
C ASP A 525 11.12 12.01 30.43
N LEU A 526 10.49 12.66 29.45
CA LEU A 526 9.91 13.99 29.63
C LEU A 526 8.64 13.94 30.49
N THR A 527 7.82 12.90 30.36
CA THR A 527 6.53 12.78 31.05
C THR A 527 6.74 12.70 32.56
N SER A 528 7.63 11.82 33.02
CA SER A 528 7.96 11.68 34.42
C SER A 528 8.58 12.97 35.00
N SER A 529 9.34 13.70 34.20
CA SER A 529 9.93 14.98 34.61
C SER A 529 8.88 16.10 34.80
N LEU A 530 7.69 15.94 34.21
CA LEU A 530 6.57 16.88 34.29
C LEU A 530 5.51 16.50 35.34
N GLU A 531 5.54 15.29 35.92
CA GLU A 531 4.51 14.80 36.86
C GLU A 531 4.33 15.67 38.11
N MET A 532 5.38 16.37 38.56
CA MET A 532 5.35 17.26 39.72
C MET A 532 4.64 18.60 39.46
N TYR A 533 4.41 18.93 38.18
CA TYR A 533 3.78 20.20 37.80
C TYR A 533 2.30 20.01 37.45
N LYS A 534 1.58 21.13 37.38
CA LYS A 534 0.15 21.19 37.04
C LYS A 534 -0.05 21.92 35.70
N VAL A 535 -1.16 21.66 35.04
CA VAL A 535 -1.63 22.47 33.93
C VAL A 535 -1.75 23.93 34.37
N GLY A 536 -1.18 24.84 33.59
CA GLY A 536 -1.11 26.26 33.88
C GLY A 536 0.18 26.71 34.61
N ASP A 537 1.00 25.80 35.13
CA ASP A 537 2.28 26.15 35.72
C ASP A 537 3.23 26.72 34.64
N LYS A 538 3.93 27.81 35.02
CA LYS A 538 5.00 28.37 34.21
C LYS A 538 6.32 27.69 34.54
N ILE A 539 6.99 27.16 33.56
CA ILE A 539 8.31 26.53 33.70
C ILE A 539 9.33 27.18 32.77
N THR A 540 10.60 27.03 33.12
CA THR A 540 11.73 27.40 32.29
C THR A 540 12.41 26.11 31.79
N ILE A 541 12.73 26.06 30.51
CA ILE A 541 13.43 24.94 29.88
C ILE A 541 14.78 25.43 29.38
N ASP A 542 15.85 24.81 29.88
CA ASP A 542 17.21 24.99 29.36
C ASP A 542 17.48 23.88 28.36
N TYR A 543 17.95 24.26 27.18
CA TYR A 543 18.15 23.33 26.06
C TYR A 543 19.39 23.67 25.24
N ILE A 544 19.91 22.68 24.52
CA ILE A 544 20.99 22.86 23.55
C ILE A 544 20.43 22.79 22.15
N ARG A 545 20.68 23.83 21.33
CA ARG A 545 20.37 23.91 19.92
C ARG A 545 21.63 24.22 19.13
N ARG A 546 22.03 23.34 18.20
CA ARG A 546 23.25 23.52 17.37
C ARG A 546 24.47 23.89 18.23
N ASP A 547 24.69 23.13 19.31
CA ASP A 547 25.79 23.27 20.27
C ASP A 547 25.76 24.54 21.14
N ALA A 548 24.75 25.39 21.02
CA ALA A 548 24.55 26.56 21.88
C ALA A 548 23.50 26.27 22.99
N LEU A 549 23.88 26.59 24.23
CA LEU A 549 22.93 26.55 25.36
C LEU A 549 21.97 27.76 25.27
N ALA A 550 20.71 27.49 25.41
CA ALA A 550 19.64 28.48 25.39
C ALA A 550 18.58 28.15 26.45
N SER A 551 17.73 29.13 26.76
CA SER A 551 16.65 28.99 27.73
C SER A 551 15.39 29.63 27.18
N THR A 552 14.23 29.02 27.48
CA THR A 552 12.91 29.57 27.17
C THR A 552 11.94 29.29 28.29
N SER A 553 10.89 30.10 28.39
CA SER A 553 9.80 29.85 29.35
C SER A 553 8.50 29.54 28.64
N LEU A 554 7.73 28.63 29.19
CA LEU A 554 6.41 28.28 28.68
C LEU A 554 5.42 28.01 29.82
N VAL A 555 4.14 28.01 29.48
CA VAL A 555 3.06 27.58 30.37
C VAL A 555 2.65 26.18 29.99
N LEU A 556 2.61 25.26 30.94
CA LEU A 556 2.19 23.89 30.73
C LEU A 556 0.71 23.84 30.34
N SER A 557 0.42 23.20 29.24
CA SER A 557 -0.94 22.93 28.79
C SER A 557 -1.42 21.57 29.24
N GLU A 558 -2.70 21.32 29.09
CA GLU A 558 -3.24 19.99 29.24
C GLU A 558 -2.67 19.08 28.10
N ASP A 559 -2.38 17.85 28.47
CA ASP A 559 -2.12 16.84 27.44
C ASP A 559 -3.39 16.67 26.60
N PHE A 560 -3.37 17.14 25.35
CA PHE A 560 -4.48 16.99 24.42
C PHE A 560 -4.65 15.54 23.97
N ASP A 561 -3.70 14.69 24.29
CA ASP A 561 -3.56 13.35 23.74
C ASP A 561 -4.10 12.26 24.67
N LYS A 562 -5.12 12.58 25.49
CA LYS A 562 -5.81 11.54 26.26
C LYS A 562 -6.43 10.55 25.26
N PRO A 563 -5.96 9.31 25.22
CA PRO A 563 -6.45 8.34 24.25
C PRO A 563 -7.92 8.06 24.52
N LYS A 564 -8.75 8.28 23.51
CA LYS A 564 -10.16 7.88 23.51
C LYS A 564 -10.24 6.39 23.23
N LYS A 565 -11.10 5.67 23.94
CA LYS A 565 -11.37 4.24 23.71
C LYS A 565 -12.80 4.06 23.25
N VAL A 566 -12.98 3.46 22.08
CA VAL A 566 -14.29 3.11 21.53
C VAL A 566 -14.83 1.88 22.25
N ILE A 567 -16.07 1.95 22.67
CA ILE A 567 -16.81 0.85 23.33
C ILE A 567 -18.24 0.79 22.80
N ALA A 568 -18.89 -0.36 22.98
CA ALA A 568 -20.31 -0.51 22.71
C ALA A 568 -21.13 0.35 23.70
N ASN A 569 -22.07 1.15 23.19
CA ASN A 569 -22.98 1.91 24.01
C ASN A 569 -24.04 0.94 24.63
N LYS A 570 -24.03 0.82 25.95
CA LYS A 570 -24.98 -0.05 26.69
C LYS A 570 -26.45 0.33 26.46
N GLN A 571 -26.71 1.60 26.13
CA GLN A 571 -28.05 2.16 25.90
C GLN A 571 -28.38 2.27 24.39
N ALA A 572 -27.63 1.60 23.51
CA ALA A 572 -27.87 1.62 22.07
C ALA A 572 -29.31 1.17 21.74
N SER A 573 -30.01 1.95 20.92
CA SER A 573 -31.35 1.62 20.43
C SER A 573 -31.34 0.42 19.48
N SER A 574 -32.51 -0.17 19.21
CA SER A 574 -32.66 -1.25 18.25
C SER A 574 -32.23 -0.82 16.83
N GLU A 575 -32.49 0.44 16.47
CA GLU A 575 -32.08 1.01 15.18
C GLU A 575 -30.55 1.14 15.08
N GLN A 576 -29.89 1.70 16.11
CA GLN A 576 -28.43 1.79 16.17
C GLN A 576 -27.77 0.40 16.07
N LYS A 577 -28.31 -0.62 16.75
CA LYS A 577 -27.83 -1.99 16.68
C LYS A 577 -28.02 -2.61 15.29
N ALA A 578 -29.14 -2.30 14.63
CA ALA A 578 -29.39 -2.74 13.26
C ALA A 578 -28.39 -2.09 12.28
N LEU A 579 -28.09 -0.79 12.43
CA LEU A 579 -27.07 -0.11 11.64
C LEU A 579 -25.68 -0.68 11.89
N PHE A 580 -25.32 -0.99 13.14
CA PHE A 580 -24.07 -1.67 13.48
C PHE A 580 -23.93 -3.00 12.72
N LYS A 581 -24.97 -3.83 12.75
CA LYS A 581 -24.98 -5.11 12.02
C LYS A 581 -24.89 -4.91 10.50
N ALA A 582 -25.59 -3.94 9.94
CA ALA A 582 -25.48 -3.60 8.52
C ALA A 582 -24.06 -3.12 8.16
N TRP A 583 -23.41 -2.39 9.05
CA TRP A 583 -22.07 -1.86 8.91
C TRP A 583 -21.01 -2.97 8.88
N ILE A 584 -20.78 -3.66 10.00
CA ILE A 584 -19.66 -4.62 10.13
C ILE A 584 -20.07 -6.09 10.00
N GLY A 585 -21.35 -6.40 9.83
CA GLY A 585 -21.86 -7.74 9.51
C GLY A 585 -22.00 -8.72 10.67
N VAL A 586 -21.75 -8.27 11.91
CA VAL A 586 -21.93 -9.07 13.13
C VAL A 586 -22.91 -8.40 14.08
N GLU A 587 -23.45 -9.15 15.04
CA GLU A 587 -24.37 -8.60 16.02
C GLU A 587 -23.65 -7.56 16.91
N HIS A 588 -24.41 -6.53 17.32
CA HIS A 588 -23.91 -5.57 18.29
C HIS A 588 -23.60 -6.28 19.62
N PRO A 589 -22.46 -5.98 20.30
CA PRO A 589 -22.02 -6.72 21.50
C PRO A 589 -23.07 -6.84 22.60
N ASN A 590 -23.95 -5.84 22.74
CA ASN A 590 -25.05 -5.88 23.72
C ASN A 590 -26.23 -6.79 23.30
N ASN A 591 -26.21 -7.39 22.12
CA ASN A 591 -27.18 -8.36 21.66
C ASN A 591 -26.61 -9.79 21.64
N ALA A 592 -25.27 -9.94 21.67
CA ALA A 592 -24.64 -11.24 21.74
C ALA A 592 -25.10 -11.94 23.03
N LYS A 593 -25.73 -13.13 22.91
CA LYS A 593 -25.97 -13.98 24.08
C LYS A 593 -24.61 -14.25 24.70
N LYS A 594 -24.48 -14.05 26.01
CA LYS A 594 -23.33 -14.56 26.75
C LYS A 594 -23.46 -16.09 26.69
N ASP A 595 -22.70 -16.70 25.79
CA ASP A 595 -22.50 -18.14 25.78
C ASP A 595 -21.58 -18.55 26.95
#